data_b8ba82620bb091aa467c4c3b6e8dca8e
#
_entry.id   b8ba82620bb091aa467c4c3b6e8dca8e
#
_cell.length_a   1.000
_cell.length_b   1.000
_cell.length_c   1.000
_cell.angle_alpha   90.00
_cell.angle_beta   90.00
_cell.angle_gamma   90.00
#
_symmetry.space_group_name_H-M   'P 1'
#
loop_
_entity.id
_entity.type
_entity.pdbx_description
1 polymer ?
#
loop_
_entity_poly.entity_id
_entity_poly.type
_entity_poly.pdbx_seq_one_letter_code
_entity_poly.pdbx_strand_id
1 'polypeptide(L)'
;KILKEGGAGGLHDEMSLLKSDHVKHLYFQELFKSGSLDARSSARAIGMAARQMSSDHYKAQVLAGLQEQVMRDEATRAAFLEAAGTIRSDHYRAQTLLAGLKSDKLSKEALVLALKGAGGISSDHYKTQVLLKVAESDFDDNAIRSAFVEAAATIGSDHYRAQALSAVLKRGDISKEALRSVLKAASGISSDHYKAQVLLDVAGGSLKDDTARSAFVETAATIGSDHYRAQALSALLSKSSNSKESLLVAVKATSGMSS
;
A
#
# COMPACT_ATOMS: atom_id res chain seq x y z
N LYS A 1 -2.68 37.92 14.32
CA LYS A 1 -3.32 39.08 13.69
C LYS A 1 -4.01 38.64 12.37
N ILE A 2 -3.26 38.01 11.43
CA ILE A 2 -3.74 37.62 10.08
C ILE A 2 -4.95 36.69 10.13
N LEU A 3 -4.95 35.65 11.00
CA LEU A 3 -6.08 34.75 11.20
C LEU A 3 -7.32 35.43 11.78
N LYS A 4 -7.14 36.46 12.61
CA LYS A 4 -8.25 37.21 13.22
C LYS A 4 -8.91 38.19 12.25
N GLU A 5 -8.15 38.73 11.31
CA GLU A 5 -8.60 39.80 10.39
C GLU A 5 -8.95 39.29 8.97
N GLY A 6 -8.26 38.25 8.47
CA GLY A 6 -8.40 37.76 7.09
C GLY A 6 -8.81 36.29 6.95
N GLY A 7 -8.97 35.57 8.06
CA GLY A 7 -9.33 34.15 8.03
C GLY A 7 -8.35 33.31 7.17
N ALA A 8 -8.85 32.20 6.58
CA ALA A 8 -8.06 31.33 5.74
C ALA A 8 -7.62 31.97 4.39
N GLY A 9 -8.35 32.98 3.91
CA GLY A 9 -8.01 33.73 2.70
C GLY A 9 -6.78 34.60 2.87
N GLY A 10 -6.74 35.41 3.95
CA GLY A 10 -5.59 36.25 4.25
C GLY A 10 -4.31 35.46 4.51
N LEU A 11 -4.44 34.24 5.06
CA LEU A 11 -3.29 33.34 5.23
C LEU A 11 -2.74 32.87 3.87
N HIS A 12 -3.60 32.55 2.91
CA HIS A 12 -3.18 32.15 1.57
C HIS A 12 -2.32 33.22 0.89
N ASP A 13 -2.77 34.47 0.93
CA ASP A 13 -2.10 35.56 0.26
C ASP A 13 -0.72 35.83 0.89
N GLU A 14 -0.64 35.85 2.21
CA GLU A 14 0.63 36.00 2.94
C GLU A 14 1.60 34.84 2.65
N MET A 15 1.12 33.60 2.68
CA MET A 15 1.96 32.41 2.43
C MET A 15 2.52 32.38 1.01
N SER A 16 1.77 32.93 0.02
CA SER A 16 2.22 33.04 -1.37
C SER A 16 3.36 34.03 -1.56
N LEU A 17 3.47 35.03 -0.70
CA LEU A 17 4.55 36.03 -0.71
C LEU A 17 5.85 35.53 -0.10
N LEU A 18 5.78 34.48 0.74
CA LEU A 18 6.96 33.91 1.39
C LEU A 18 7.75 33.06 0.39
N LYS A 19 9.04 33.34 0.25
CA LYS A 19 9.95 32.57 -0.63
C LYS A 19 10.60 31.37 0.08
N SER A 20 10.82 31.47 1.40
CA SER A 20 11.51 30.44 2.17
C SER A 20 10.56 29.38 2.70
N ASP A 21 10.79 28.11 2.33
CA ASP A 21 10.03 26.96 2.86
C ASP A 21 10.21 26.79 4.38
N HIS A 22 11.37 27.17 4.93
CA HIS A 22 11.59 27.20 6.37
C HIS A 22 10.65 28.19 7.06
N VAL A 23 10.52 29.40 6.52
CA VAL A 23 9.60 30.41 7.08
C VAL A 23 8.16 29.93 6.96
N LYS A 24 7.75 29.41 5.79
CA LYS A 24 6.42 28.81 5.60
C LYS A 24 6.13 27.72 6.63
N HIS A 25 7.11 26.84 6.88
CA HIS A 25 7.00 25.79 7.89
C HIS A 25 6.69 26.35 9.28
N LEU A 26 7.42 27.39 9.74
CA LEU A 26 7.15 28.02 11.03
C LEU A 26 5.73 28.61 11.11
N TYR A 27 5.26 29.26 10.06
CA TYR A 27 3.89 29.77 10.00
C TYR A 27 2.83 28.66 10.09
N PHE A 28 3.01 27.56 9.34
CA PHE A 28 2.09 26.42 9.43
C PHE A 28 2.12 25.76 10.81
N GLN A 29 3.28 25.62 11.43
CA GLN A 29 3.39 25.09 12.78
C GLN A 29 2.60 25.94 13.80
N GLU A 30 2.77 27.26 13.77
CA GLU A 30 2.04 28.15 14.69
C GLU A 30 0.53 28.12 14.39
N LEU A 31 0.15 28.05 13.12
CA LEU A 31 -1.25 27.92 12.71
C LEU A 31 -1.91 26.65 13.31
N PHE A 32 -1.23 25.51 13.21
CA PHE A 32 -1.75 24.24 13.70
C PHE A 32 -1.71 24.14 15.24
N LYS A 33 -0.68 24.69 15.88
CA LYS A 33 -0.59 24.78 17.34
C LYS A 33 -1.69 25.66 17.96
N SER A 34 -2.16 26.66 17.23
CA SER A 34 -3.20 27.58 17.74
C SER A 34 -4.52 26.87 18.09
N GLY A 35 -4.77 25.67 17.53
CA GLY A 35 -6.00 24.91 17.75
C GLY A 35 -7.27 25.60 17.20
N SER A 36 -7.11 26.72 16.49
CA SER A 36 -8.21 27.57 16.04
C SER A 36 -8.84 27.13 14.72
N LEU A 37 -8.29 26.10 14.06
CA LEU A 37 -8.79 25.59 12.78
C LEU A 37 -9.84 24.50 12.99
N ASP A 38 -10.99 24.65 12.34
CA ASP A 38 -11.91 23.54 12.14
C ASP A 38 -11.35 22.53 11.09
N ALA A 39 -12.02 21.38 10.93
CA ALA A 39 -11.61 20.33 10.01
C ALA A 39 -11.44 20.84 8.57
N ARG A 40 -12.38 21.65 8.07
CA ARG A 40 -12.35 22.19 6.71
C ARG A 40 -11.17 23.13 6.49
N SER A 41 -10.90 23.99 7.46
CA SER A 41 -9.79 24.95 7.42
C SER A 41 -8.45 24.21 7.56
N SER A 42 -8.39 23.15 8.39
CA SER A 42 -7.23 22.28 8.51
C SER A 42 -6.90 21.58 7.19
N ALA A 43 -7.90 20.94 6.55
CA ALA A 43 -7.72 20.29 5.25
C ALA A 43 -7.25 21.29 4.17
N ARG A 44 -7.80 22.51 4.15
CA ARG A 44 -7.36 23.57 3.24
C ARG A 44 -5.91 23.99 3.49
N ALA A 45 -5.51 24.19 4.75
CA ALA A 45 -4.14 24.55 5.13
C ALA A 45 -3.14 23.45 4.75
N ILE A 46 -3.49 22.18 4.93
CA ILE A 46 -2.70 21.02 4.49
C ILE A 46 -2.49 21.08 2.96
N GLY A 47 -3.57 21.25 2.20
CA GLY A 47 -3.49 21.37 0.75
C GLY A 47 -2.64 22.56 0.28
N MET A 48 -2.65 23.67 1.02
CA MET A 48 -1.76 24.81 0.76
C MET A 48 -0.29 24.45 1.00
N ALA A 49 0.04 23.82 2.12
CA ALA A 49 1.40 23.36 2.42
C ALA A 49 1.92 22.44 1.31
N ALA A 50 1.11 21.49 0.85
CA ALA A 50 1.45 20.57 -0.22
C ALA A 50 1.80 21.28 -1.55
N ARG A 51 1.05 22.34 -1.91
CA ARG A 51 1.23 23.06 -3.18
C ARG A 51 2.30 24.14 -3.13
N GLN A 52 2.43 24.86 -2.02
CA GLN A 52 3.29 26.04 -1.93
C GLN A 52 4.70 25.78 -1.41
N MET A 53 4.94 24.60 -0.86
CA MET A 53 6.28 24.20 -0.40
C MET A 53 6.93 23.29 -1.42
N SER A 54 8.21 23.54 -1.70
CA SER A 54 9.02 22.72 -2.62
C SER A 54 9.89 21.70 -1.87
N SER A 55 10.28 22.03 -0.63
CA SER A 55 11.12 21.16 0.19
C SER A 55 10.32 20.01 0.80
N ASP A 56 10.65 18.78 0.43
CA ASP A 56 10.05 17.57 0.97
C ASP A 56 10.23 17.43 2.49
N HIS A 57 11.40 17.87 2.99
CA HIS A 57 11.70 17.90 4.42
C HIS A 57 10.72 18.78 5.18
N TYR A 58 10.55 20.04 4.76
CA TYR A 58 9.64 20.96 5.45
C TYR A 58 8.16 20.58 5.26
N LYS A 59 7.77 20.03 4.09
CA LYS A 59 6.44 19.44 3.93
C LYS A 59 6.17 18.36 4.96
N ALA A 60 7.09 17.41 5.09
CA ALA A 60 6.97 16.32 6.06
C ALA A 60 6.89 16.83 7.50
N GLN A 61 7.70 17.85 7.85
CA GLN A 61 7.65 18.44 9.19
C GLN A 61 6.34 19.15 9.49
N VAL A 62 5.76 19.88 8.51
CA VAL A 62 4.44 20.50 8.64
C VAL A 62 3.38 19.44 8.88
N LEU A 63 3.39 18.36 8.09
CA LEU A 63 2.43 17.27 8.21
C LEU A 63 2.62 16.48 9.51
N ALA A 64 3.86 16.26 9.96
CA ALA A 64 4.13 15.60 11.23
C ALA A 64 3.56 16.36 12.44
N GLY A 65 3.51 17.68 12.40
CA GLY A 65 2.89 18.51 13.43
C GLY A 65 1.37 18.38 13.53
N LEU A 66 0.74 17.73 12.55
CA LEU A 66 -0.73 17.58 12.44
C LEU A 66 -1.27 16.22 12.94
N GLN A 67 -0.41 15.30 13.36
CA GLN A 67 -0.82 13.90 13.61
C GLN A 67 -2.07 13.75 14.48
N GLU A 68 -2.19 14.47 15.59
CA GLU A 68 -3.34 14.38 16.47
C GLU A 68 -4.64 14.91 15.84
N GLN A 69 -4.53 15.99 15.06
CA GLN A 69 -5.68 16.59 14.38
C GLN A 69 -6.15 15.75 13.19
N VAL A 70 -5.21 15.15 12.46
CA VAL A 70 -5.49 14.23 11.34
C VAL A 70 -6.31 13.04 11.79
N MET A 71 -6.08 12.53 13.00
CA MET A 71 -6.78 11.37 13.54
C MET A 71 -8.22 11.65 13.98
N ARG A 72 -8.60 12.93 14.11
CA ARG A 72 -9.94 13.33 14.59
C ARG A 72 -10.99 13.41 13.49
N ASP A 73 -10.58 13.72 12.25
CA ASP A 73 -11.50 14.03 11.18
C ASP A 73 -11.05 13.37 9.86
N GLU A 74 -12.01 12.79 9.15
CA GLU A 74 -11.75 12.02 7.94
C GLU A 74 -11.31 12.89 6.76
N ALA A 75 -11.94 14.06 6.56
CA ALA A 75 -11.58 14.98 5.48
C ALA A 75 -10.16 15.55 5.69
N THR A 76 -9.80 15.83 6.94
CA THR A 76 -8.44 16.26 7.32
C THR A 76 -7.42 15.14 7.07
N ARG A 77 -7.76 13.89 7.40
CA ARG A 77 -6.91 12.72 7.12
C ARG A 77 -6.74 12.48 5.62
N ALA A 78 -7.81 12.58 4.85
CA ALA A 78 -7.76 12.46 3.40
C ALA A 78 -6.82 13.52 2.80
N ALA A 79 -6.97 14.79 3.18
CA ALA A 79 -6.09 15.87 2.76
C ALA A 79 -4.63 15.64 3.17
N PHE A 80 -4.40 15.08 4.35
CA PHE A 80 -3.06 14.71 4.83
C PHE A 80 -2.42 13.63 3.95
N LEU A 81 -3.13 12.53 3.67
CA LEU A 81 -2.62 11.44 2.84
C LEU A 81 -2.39 11.88 1.38
N GLU A 82 -3.26 12.74 0.86
CA GLU A 82 -3.07 13.36 -0.45
C GLU A 82 -1.82 14.24 -0.48
N ALA A 83 -1.64 15.09 0.53
CA ALA A 83 -0.44 15.92 0.68
C ALA A 83 0.83 15.09 0.82
N ALA A 84 0.80 13.99 1.61
CA ALA A 84 1.90 13.05 1.75
C ALA A 84 2.30 12.45 0.39
N GLY A 85 1.32 12.14 -0.47
CA GLY A 85 1.54 11.67 -1.84
C GLY A 85 2.29 12.66 -2.75
N THR A 86 2.32 13.96 -2.41
CA THR A 86 3.07 14.98 -3.17
C THR A 86 4.55 15.08 -2.80
N ILE A 87 4.98 14.43 -1.73
CA ILE A 87 6.38 14.37 -1.29
C ILE A 87 7.15 13.49 -2.26
N ARG A 88 8.28 13.97 -2.80
CA ARG A 88 9.08 13.22 -3.80
C ARG A 88 10.10 12.29 -3.15
N SER A 89 10.64 12.67 -2.00
CA SER A 89 11.55 11.82 -1.23
C SER A 89 10.81 10.58 -0.70
N ASP A 90 11.24 9.39 -1.11
CA ASP A 90 10.66 8.10 -0.69
C ASP A 90 10.62 7.95 0.83
N HIS A 91 11.69 8.34 1.52
CA HIS A 91 11.77 8.30 2.97
C HIS A 91 10.70 9.17 3.64
N TYR A 92 10.65 10.46 3.30
CA TYR A 92 9.67 11.37 3.89
C TYR A 92 8.24 11.04 3.49
N ARG A 93 8.02 10.61 2.23
CA ARG A 93 6.69 10.16 1.77
C ARG A 93 6.21 8.97 2.59
N ALA A 94 7.04 7.92 2.71
CA ALA A 94 6.67 6.72 3.45
C ALA A 94 6.41 7.05 4.93
N GLN A 95 7.29 7.80 5.58
CA GLN A 95 7.14 8.21 6.97
C GLN A 95 5.83 8.98 7.19
N THR A 96 5.50 9.89 6.29
CA THR A 96 4.27 10.69 6.38
C THR A 96 3.03 9.84 6.13
N LEU A 97 3.04 8.96 5.12
CA LEU A 97 1.93 8.03 4.86
C LEU A 97 1.68 7.11 6.06
N LEU A 98 2.74 6.55 6.65
CA LEU A 98 2.65 5.71 7.85
C LEU A 98 2.05 6.47 9.03
N ALA A 99 2.36 7.77 9.17
CA ALA A 99 1.76 8.62 10.19
C ALA A 99 0.24 8.78 9.98
N GLY A 100 -0.21 9.02 8.75
CA GLY A 100 -1.63 9.14 8.39
C GLY A 100 -2.43 7.84 8.56
N LEU A 101 -1.72 6.69 8.52
CA LEU A 101 -2.29 5.36 8.71
C LEU A 101 -2.35 4.90 10.18
N LYS A 102 -1.99 5.74 11.14
CA LYS A 102 -2.10 5.44 12.59
C LYS A 102 -3.53 5.65 13.07
N SER A 103 -4.43 4.71 12.78
CA SER A 103 -5.80 4.71 13.28
C SER A 103 -6.33 3.29 13.28
N ASP A 104 -7.18 2.95 14.28
CA ASP A 104 -7.83 1.65 14.35
C ASP A 104 -8.93 1.49 13.30
N LYS A 105 -9.48 2.62 12.82
CA LYS A 105 -10.49 2.65 11.76
C LYS A 105 -10.08 3.63 10.68
N LEU A 106 -9.74 3.09 9.50
CA LEU A 106 -9.43 3.86 8.30
C LEU A 106 -10.59 3.72 7.32
N SER A 107 -11.00 4.85 6.73
CA SER A 107 -11.98 4.81 5.65
C SER A 107 -11.37 4.22 4.38
N LYS A 108 -12.24 3.75 3.48
CA LYS A 108 -11.83 3.28 2.15
C LYS A 108 -11.05 4.35 1.40
N GLU A 109 -11.48 5.60 1.48
CA GLU A 109 -10.81 6.74 0.85
C GLU A 109 -9.40 6.92 1.37
N ALA A 110 -9.21 6.87 2.70
CA ALA A 110 -7.88 6.95 3.31
C ALA A 110 -6.95 5.83 2.82
N LEU A 111 -7.44 4.59 2.75
CA LEU A 111 -6.66 3.45 2.25
C LEU A 111 -6.28 3.61 0.77
N VAL A 112 -7.21 4.06 -0.08
CA VAL A 112 -6.97 4.31 -1.50
C VAL A 112 -5.92 5.43 -1.68
N LEU A 113 -6.02 6.52 -0.93
CA LEU A 113 -5.05 7.62 -0.97
C LEU A 113 -3.66 7.17 -0.52
N ALA A 114 -3.59 6.35 0.54
CA ALA A 114 -2.33 5.78 1.01
C ALA A 114 -1.70 4.85 -0.04
N LEU A 115 -2.49 3.98 -0.68
CA LEU A 115 -2.02 3.10 -1.76
C LEU A 115 -1.54 3.89 -2.98
N LYS A 116 -2.27 4.93 -3.37
CA LYS A 116 -1.85 5.85 -4.43
C LYS A 116 -0.53 6.54 -4.09
N GLY A 117 -0.39 7.01 -2.85
CA GLY A 117 0.87 7.59 -2.35
C GLY A 117 2.02 6.58 -2.36
N ALA A 118 1.76 5.33 -1.93
CA ALA A 118 2.74 4.24 -1.95
C ALA A 118 3.18 3.87 -3.37
N GLY A 119 2.27 3.91 -4.34
CA GLY A 119 2.59 3.67 -5.76
C GLY A 119 3.68 4.59 -6.30
N GLY A 120 3.76 5.82 -5.81
CA GLY A 120 4.80 6.78 -6.19
C GLY A 120 6.15 6.63 -5.46
N ILE A 121 6.31 5.67 -4.54
CA ILE A 121 7.58 5.36 -3.87
C ILE A 121 8.42 4.45 -4.78
N SER A 122 9.66 4.82 -5.06
CA SER A 122 10.59 4.02 -5.87
C SER A 122 11.31 2.96 -5.04
N SER A 123 11.62 3.26 -3.79
CA SER A 123 12.28 2.33 -2.87
C SER A 123 11.34 1.18 -2.48
N ASP A 124 11.70 -0.04 -2.86
CA ASP A 124 10.95 -1.26 -2.51
C ASP A 124 10.74 -1.43 -1.00
N HIS A 125 11.76 -1.09 -0.22
CA HIS A 125 11.71 -1.13 1.23
C HIS A 125 10.63 -0.20 1.80
N TYR A 126 10.66 1.09 1.44
CA TYR A 126 9.70 2.06 1.94
C TYR A 126 8.28 1.82 1.40
N LYS A 127 8.15 1.41 0.13
CA LYS A 127 6.87 1.01 -0.45
C LYS A 127 6.26 -0.14 0.33
N THR A 128 7.04 -1.17 0.61
CA THR A 128 6.59 -2.36 1.36
C THR A 128 6.15 -1.99 2.78
N GLN A 129 6.87 -1.10 3.48
CA GLN A 129 6.45 -0.65 4.81
C GLN A 129 5.04 -0.03 4.79
N VAL A 130 4.75 0.83 3.80
CA VAL A 130 3.42 1.43 3.67
C VAL A 130 2.36 0.37 3.34
N LEU A 131 2.65 -0.55 2.42
CA LEU A 131 1.74 -1.63 2.05
C LEU A 131 1.44 -2.55 3.25
N LEU A 132 2.44 -2.92 4.03
CA LEU A 132 2.25 -3.73 5.23
C LEU A 132 1.36 -3.02 6.25
N LYS A 133 1.53 -1.71 6.42
CA LYS A 133 0.68 -0.92 7.31
C LYS A 133 -0.76 -0.84 6.80
N VAL A 134 -0.96 -0.68 5.50
CA VAL A 134 -2.30 -0.76 4.88
C VAL A 134 -2.90 -2.14 5.11
N ALA A 135 -2.12 -3.21 4.99
CA ALA A 135 -2.59 -4.57 5.21
C ALA A 135 -3.01 -4.87 6.66
N GLU A 136 -2.64 -4.07 7.66
CA GLU A 136 -3.14 -4.18 9.04
C GLU A 136 -4.60 -3.72 9.18
N SER A 137 -5.11 -2.93 8.25
CA SER A 137 -6.46 -2.35 8.27
C SER A 137 -7.51 -3.36 7.78
N ASP A 138 -8.78 -3.04 7.98
CA ASP A 138 -9.90 -3.85 7.48
C ASP A 138 -9.97 -3.77 5.94
N PHE A 139 -9.91 -4.93 5.29
CA PHE A 139 -9.51 -5.05 3.88
C PHE A 139 -10.60 -5.69 3.00
N ASP A 140 -11.86 -5.68 3.42
CA ASP A 140 -12.94 -6.42 2.77
C ASP A 140 -13.37 -5.86 1.40
N ASP A 141 -12.82 -4.72 0.99
CA ASP A 141 -13.14 -4.08 -0.28
C ASP A 141 -12.22 -4.57 -1.42
N ASN A 142 -12.83 -5.12 -2.48
CA ASN A 142 -12.10 -5.65 -3.63
C ASN A 142 -11.31 -4.59 -4.40
N ALA A 143 -11.77 -3.34 -4.44
CA ALA A 143 -11.04 -2.27 -5.13
C ALA A 143 -9.76 -1.93 -4.37
N ILE A 144 -9.81 -1.91 -3.04
CA ILE A 144 -8.62 -1.71 -2.19
C ILE A 144 -7.64 -2.87 -2.37
N ARG A 145 -8.13 -4.12 -2.38
CA ARG A 145 -7.28 -5.29 -2.63
C ARG A 145 -6.60 -5.24 -4.00
N SER A 146 -7.34 -4.87 -5.04
CA SER A 146 -6.77 -4.71 -6.38
C SER A 146 -5.70 -3.63 -6.41
N ALA A 147 -5.96 -2.45 -5.86
CA ALA A 147 -4.99 -1.37 -5.79
C ALA A 147 -3.74 -1.75 -4.98
N PHE A 148 -3.93 -2.52 -3.90
CA PHE A 148 -2.81 -3.06 -3.11
C PHE A 148 -1.94 -4.00 -3.94
N VAL A 149 -2.55 -4.98 -4.62
CA VAL A 149 -1.81 -5.95 -5.44
C VAL A 149 -1.12 -5.27 -6.62
N GLU A 150 -1.75 -4.28 -7.24
CA GLU A 150 -1.14 -3.45 -8.28
C GLU A 150 0.10 -2.73 -7.76
N ALA A 151 0.02 -2.11 -6.58
CA ALA A 151 1.17 -1.46 -5.95
C ALA A 151 2.28 -2.48 -5.60
N ALA A 152 1.92 -3.65 -5.05
CA ALA A 152 2.86 -4.73 -4.73
C ALA A 152 3.56 -5.28 -5.99
N ALA A 153 2.85 -5.39 -7.11
CA ALA A 153 3.41 -5.85 -8.38
C ALA A 153 4.50 -4.92 -8.95
N THR A 154 4.53 -3.65 -8.55
CA THR A 154 5.58 -2.70 -8.96
C THR A 154 6.87 -2.82 -8.15
N ILE A 155 6.90 -3.63 -7.08
CA ILE A 155 8.10 -3.86 -6.27
C ILE A 155 9.09 -4.70 -7.09
N GLY A 156 10.33 -4.24 -7.23
CA GLY A 156 11.38 -4.94 -7.99
C GLY A 156 12.01 -6.09 -7.22
N SER A 157 12.21 -5.92 -5.91
CA SER A 157 12.79 -6.93 -5.03
C SER A 157 11.84 -8.10 -4.78
N ASP A 158 12.27 -9.31 -5.11
CA ASP A 158 11.51 -10.55 -4.89
C ASP A 158 11.10 -10.74 -3.44
N HIS A 159 12.00 -10.44 -2.50
CA HIS A 159 11.73 -10.51 -1.05
C HIS A 159 10.58 -9.57 -0.64
N TYR A 160 10.70 -8.31 -0.98
CA TYR A 160 9.69 -7.31 -0.61
C TYR A 160 8.36 -7.52 -1.34
N ARG A 161 8.38 -7.95 -2.61
CA ARG A 161 7.19 -8.30 -3.37
C ARG A 161 6.46 -9.48 -2.73
N ALA A 162 7.18 -10.55 -2.40
CA ALA A 162 6.61 -11.71 -1.71
C ALA A 162 6.00 -11.32 -0.36
N GLN A 163 6.71 -10.50 0.42
CA GLN A 163 6.23 -10.03 1.72
C GLN A 163 4.90 -9.26 1.59
N ALA A 164 4.79 -8.35 0.62
CA ALA A 164 3.55 -7.61 0.37
C ALA A 164 2.40 -8.52 -0.10
N LEU A 165 2.66 -9.45 -1.04
CA LEU A 165 1.64 -10.39 -1.52
C LEU A 165 1.18 -11.34 -0.41
N SER A 166 2.09 -11.84 0.43
CA SER A 166 1.74 -12.66 1.59
C SER A 166 0.88 -11.90 2.61
N ALA A 167 1.11 -10.60 2.78
CA ALA A 167 0.33 -9.78 3.70
C ALA A 167 -1.15 -9.67 3.29
N VAL A 168 -1.45 -9.48 2.00
CA VAL A 168 -2.84 -9.43 1.52
C VAL A 168 -3.54 -10.78 1.59
N LEU A 169 -2.81 -11.88 1.38
CA LEU A 169 -3.36 -13.24 1.45
C LEU A 169 -3.77 -13.66 2.87
N LYS A 170 -3.10 -13.14 3.90
CA LYS A 170 -3.41 -13.43 5.31
C LYS A 170 -4.68 -12.76 5.83
N ARG A 171 -5.31 -11.89 5.06
CA ARG A 171 -6.47 -11.09 5.48
C ARG A 171 -7.85 -11.72 5.19
N GLY A 172 -7.90 -13.01 4.96
CA GLY A 172 -9.15 -13.73 4.77
C GLY A 172 -9.52 -13.97 3.31
N ASP A 173 -10.81 -14.16 3.05
CA ASP A 173 -11.30 -14.51 1.71
C ASP A 173 -10.94 -13.42 0.69
N ILE A 174 -10.10 -13.79 -0.27
CA ILE A 174 -9.70 -12.96 -1.40
C ILE A 174 -10.62 -13.24 -2.58
N SER A 175 -11.06 -12.20 -3.31
CA SER A 175 -11.86 -12.40 -4.52
C SER A 175 -11.07 -13.13 -5.60
N LYS A 176 -11.78 -13.77 -6.54
CA LYS A 176 -11.16 -14.49 -7.67
C LYS A 176 -10.25 -13.58 -8.49
N GLU A 177 -10.69 -12.35 -8.74
CA GLU A 177 -9.95 -11.34 -9.51
C GLU A 177 -8.68 -10.93 -8.80
N ALA A 178 -8.77 -10.64 -7.50
CA ALA A 178 -7.61 -10.28 -6.70
C ALA A 178 -6.63 -11.44 -6.55
N LEU A 179 -7.12 -12.68 -6.39
CA LEU A 179 -6.27 -13.88 -6.35
C LEU A 179 -5.51 -14.10 -7.66
N ARG A 180 -6.17 -13.91 -8.82
CA ARG A 180 -5.49 -13.95 -10.11
C ARG A 180 -4.41 -12.90 -10.23
N SER A 181 -4.68 -11.68 -9.76
CA SER A 181 -3.69 -10.59 -9.76
C SER A 181 -2.50 -10.92 -8.86
N VAL A 182 -2.73 -11.54 -7.70
CA VAL A 182 -1.66 -12.06 -6.82
C VAL A 182 -0.82 -13.11 -7.55
N LEU A 183 -1.44 -14.12 -8.17
CA LEU A 183 -0.73 -15.16 -8.90
C LEU A 183 0.07 -14.59 -10.07
N LYS A 184 -0.49 -13.64 -10.81
CA LYS A 184 0.21 -12.91 -11.87
C LYS A 184 1.41 -12.12 -11.32
N ALA A 185 1.25 -11.44 -10.20
CA ALA A 185 2.36 -10.71 -9.55
C ALA A 185 3.44 -11.68 -9.02
N ALA A 186 3.03 -12.84 -8.49
CA ALA A 186 3.91 -13.90 -8.01
C ALA A 186 4.71 -14.55 -9.15
N SER A 187 4.12 -14.73 -10.34
CA SER A 187 4.83 -15.29 -11.50
C SER A 187 6.05 -14.43 -11.92
N GLY A 188 5.98 -13.12 -11.67
CA GLY A 188 7.09 -12.20 -11.90
C GLY A 188 8.19 -12.20 -10.84
N ILE A 189 8.09 -13.01 -9.78
CA ILE A 189 9.16 -13.23 -8.80
C ILE A 189 10.20 -14.16 -9.44
N SER A 190 11.47 -13.77 -9.45
CA SER A 190 12.55 -14.57 -10.04
C SER A 190 13.05 -15.65 -9.07
N SER A 191 13.08 -15.36 -7.78
CA SER A 191 13.51 -16.30 -6.75
C SER A 191 12.48 -17.40 -6.54
N ASP A 192 12.87 -18.65 -6.80
CA ASP A 192 12.06 -19.84 -6.58
C ASP A 192 11.56 -19.96 -5.14
N HIS A 193 12.40 -19.62 -4.16
CA HIS A 193 12.05 -19.60 -2.75
C HIS A 193 10.90 -18.65 -2.44
N TYR A 194 11.02 -17.38 -2.84
CA TYR A 194 9.97 -16.38 -2.56
C TYR A 194 8.70 -16.62 -3.38
N LYS A 195 8.83 -17.12 -4.61
CA LYS A 195 7.67 -17.53 -5.43
C LYS A 195 6.91 -18.67 -4.77
N ALA A 196 7.63 -19.72 -4.30
CA ALA A 196 7.03 -20.84 -3.58
C ALA A 196 6.36 -20.39 -2.28
N GLN A 197 6.97 -19.46 -1.53
CA GLN A 197 6.38 -18.89 -0.32
C GLN A 197 5.00 -18.28 -0.58
N VAL A 198 4.88 -17.44 -1.61
CA VAL A 198 3.58 -16.84 -1.99
C VAL A 198 2.58 -17.91 -2.39
N LEU A 199 3.01 -18.92 -3.16
CA LEU A 199 2.14 -20.03 -3.56
C LEU A 199 1.66 -20.86 -2.35
N LEU A 200 2.50 -21.08 -1.34
CA LEU A 200 2.10 -21.75 -0.10
C LEU A 200 1.04 -20.93 0.65
N ASP A 201 1.17 -19.61 0.71
CA ASP A 201 0.16 -18.72 1.31
C ASP A 201 -1.16 -18.78 0.52
N VAL A 202 -1.12 -18.80 -0.82
CA VAL A 202 -2.29 -19.00 -1.69
C VAL A 202 -2.94 -20.37 -1.42
N ALA A 203 -2.15 -21.44 -1.33
CA ALA A 203 -2.67 -22.78 -1.05
C ALA A 203 -3.25 -22.90 0.36
N GLY A 204 -2.74 -22.12 1.33
CA GLY A 204 -3.27 -22.00 2.68
C GLY A 204 -4.70 -21.47 2.72
N GLY A 205 -5.06 -20.60 1.78
CA GLY A 205 -6.41 -20.07 1.58
C GLY A 205 -7.33 -21.02 0.82
N SER A 206 -8.43 -20.50 0.31
CA SER A 206 -9.42 -21.29 -0.42
C SER A 206 -9.25 -21.14 -1.93
N LEU A 207 -8.60 -22.08 -2.59
CA LEU A 207 -8.58 -22.22 -4.05
C LEU A 207 -9.88 -22.89 -4.51
N LYS A 208 -11.00 -22.15 -4.47
CA LYS A 208 -12.36 -22.69 -4.69
C LYS A 208 -12.69 -22.93 -6.16
N ASP A 209 -11.96 -22.34 -7.11
CA ASP A 209 -12.29 -22.43 -8.53
C ASP A 209 -11.12 -22.95 -9.39
N ASP A 210 -11.47 -23.69 -10.44
CA ASP A 210 -10.50 -24.35 -11.33
C ASP A 210 -9.62 -23.38 -12.09
N THR A 211 -10.11 -22.15 -12.38
CA THR A 211 -9.29 -21.12 -13.05
C THR A 211 -8.17 -20.61 -12.14
N ALA A 212 -8.47 -20.42 -10.84
CA ALA A 212 -7.46 -20.04 -9.86
C ALA A 212 -6.44 -21.18 -9.63
N ARG A 213 -6.90 -22.44 -9.63
CA ARG A 213 -6.02 -23.61 -9.56
C ARG A 213 -5.11 -23.73 -10.78
N SER A 214 -5.65 -23.52 -11.99
CA SER A 214 -4.85 -23.50 -13.22
C SER A 214 -3.78 -22.43 -13.17
N ALA A 215 -4.14 -21.18 -12.79
CA ALA A 215 -3.19 -20.09 -12.65
C ALA A 215 -2.12 -20.37 -11.57
N PHE A 216 -2.50 -21.05 -10.48
CA PHE A 216 -1.56 -21.50 -9.47
C PHE A 216 -0.53 -22.49 -10.05
N VAL A 217 -1.01 -23.53 -10.77
CA VAL A 217 -0.14 -24.55 -11.37
C VAL A 217 0.75 -23.94 -12.45
N GLU A 218 0.23 -23.03 -13.29
CA GLU A 218 1.02 -22.30 -14.27
C GLU A 218 2.13 -21.49 -13.58
N THR A 219 1.82 -20.81 -12.47
CA THR A 219 2.83 -20.08 -11.69
C THR A 219 3.84 -21.04 -11.08
N ALA A 220 3.41 -22.17 -10.49
CA ALA A 220 4.29 -23.19 -9.93
C ALA A 220 5.22 -23.81 -10.98
N ALA A 221 4.73 -24.01 -12.21
CA ALA A 221 5.54 -24.52 -13.33
C ALA A 221 6.70 -23.59 -13.73
N THR A 222 6.63 -22.30 -13.39
CA THR A 222 7.75 -21.36 -13.62
C THR A 222 8.86 -21.44 -12.56
N ILE A 223 8.70 -22.25 -11.50
CA ILE A 223 9.72 -22.50 -10.49
C ILE A 223 10.78 -23.45 -11.10
N GLY A 224 12.03 -23.04 -11.13
CA GLY A 224 13.14 -23.83 -11.67
C GLY A 224 13.57 -24.95 -10.71
N SER A 225 13.57 -24.69 -9.40
CA SER A 225 13.93 -25.66 -8.39
C SER A 225 12.86 -26.72 -8.19
N ASP A 226 13.20 -27.98 -8.43
CA ASP A 226 12.31 -29.13 -8.22
C ASP A 226 11.78 -29.20 -6.76
N HIS A 227 12.64 -28.88 -5.78
CA HIS A 227 12.27 -28.84 -4.37
C HIS A 227 11.12 -27.86 -4.11
N TYR A 228 11.26 -26.60 -4.52
CA TYR A 228 10.23 -25.58 -4.30
C TYR A 228 8.99 -25.80 -5.16
N ARG A 229 9.14 -26.32 -6.39
CA ARG A 229 8.01 -26.68 -7.27
C ARG A 229 7.20 -27.80 -6.64
N ALA A 230 7.86 -28.88 -6.15
CA ALA A 230 7.21 -29.99 -5.47
C ALA A 230 6.48 -29.51 -4.23
N GLN A 231 7.09 -28.64 -3.44
CA GLN A 231 6.48 -28.07 -2.24
C GLN A 231 5.17 -27.33 -2.55
N ALA A 232 5.19 -26.45 -3.55
CA ALA A 232 4.01 -25.70 -3.97
C ALA A 232 2.88 -26.61 -4.51
N LEU A 233 3.21 -27.56 -5.40
CA LEU A 233 2.24 -28.49 -5.96
C LEU A 233 1.66 -29.45 -4.90
N SER A 234 2.49 -29.92 -3.97
CA SER A 234 2.02 -30.76 -2.86
C SER A 234 1.05 -30.01 -1.95
N ALA A 235 1.29 -28.72 -1.69
CA ALA A 235 0.36 -27.89 -0.93
C ALA A 235 -1.00 -27.74 -1.62
N LEU A 236 -1.04 -27.61 -2.95
CA LEU A 236 -2.28 -27.62 -3.73
C LEU A 236 -3.01 -28.96 -3.61
N LEU A 237 -2.27 -30.07 -3.79
CA LEU A 237 -2.84 -31.43 -3.82
C LEU A 237 -3.34 -31.90 -2.45
N SER A 238 -2.79 -31.38 -1.35
CA SER A 238 -3.24 -31.70 0.00
C SER A 238 -4.64 -31.21 0.34
N LYS A 239 -5.23 -30.31 -0.48
CA LYS A 239 -6.60 -29.82 -0.30
C LYS A 239 -7.60 -30.79 -0.93
N SER A 240 -8.59 -31.24 -0.18
CA SER A 240 -9.55 -32.29 -0.52
C SER A 240 -10.54 -31.97 -1.66
N SER A 241 -10.46 -30.80 -2.29
CA SER A 241 -11.39 -30.32 -3.31
C SER A 241 -10.79 -30.24 -4.72
N ASN A 242 -9.77 -31.03 -5.03
CA ASN A 242 -9.13 -31.00 -6.35
C ASN A 242 -10.03 -31.66 -7.41
N SER A 243 -10.32 -30.93 -8.51
CA SER A 243 -10.95 -31.50 -9.69
C SER A 243 -9.99 -32.42 -10.46
N LYS A 244 -10.53 -33.30 -11.31
CA LYS A 244 -9.74 -34.16 -12.18
C LYS A 244 -8.81 -33.36 -13.09
N GLU A 245 -9.30 -32.21 -13.59
CA GLU A 245 -8.51 -31.27 -14.40
C GLU A 245 -7.34 -30.70 -13.62
N SER A 246 -7.57 -30.23 -12.40
CA SER A 246 -6.50 -29.68 -11.53
C SER A 246 -5.42 -30.70 -11.22
N LEU A 247 -5.82 -31.96 -10.97
CA LEU A 247 -4.88 -33.06 -10.75
C LEU A 247 -4.04 -33.35 -12.00
N LEU A 248 -4.68 -33.39 -13.19
CA LEU A 248 -3.98 -33.61 -14.45
C LEU A 248 -2.96 -32.51 -14.77
N VAL A 249 -3.33 -31.25 -14.53
CA VAL A 249 -2.43 -30.11 -14.75
C VAL A 249 -1.28 -30.14 -13.75
N ALA A 250 -1.54 -30.49 -12.48
CA ALA A 250 -0.50 -30.65 -11.48
C ALA A 250 0.49 -31.79 -11.83
N VAL A 251 -0.03 -32.94 -12.27
CA VAL A 251 0.81 -34.07 -12.72
C VAL A 251 1.65 -33.67 -13.94
N LYS A 252 1.10 -32.94 -14.91
CA LYS A 252 1.88 -32.44 -16.04
C LYS A 252 2.98 -31.47 -15.60
N ALA A 253 2.75 -30.65 -14.59
CA ALA A 253 3.74 -29.72 -14.06
C ALA A 253 4.90 -30.42 -13.33
N THR A 254 4.73 -31.70 -12.91
CA THR A 254 5.80 -32.54 -12.37
C THR A 254 6.64 -33.25 -13.43
N SER A 255 6.15 -33.30 -14.69
CA SER A 255 6.81 -34.00 -15.80
C SER A 255 8.06 -33.26 -16.29
N GLY A 256 9.04 -33.06 -15.61
CA GLY A 256 10.28 -32.36 -15.89
C GLY A 256 11.11 -32.18 -14.62
N MET A 257 10.61 -32.74 -13.53
CA MET A 257 11.34 -32.78 -12.28
C MET A 257 12.27 -33.99 -12.29
N SER A 258 13.54 -33.75 -11.92
CA SER A 258 14.52 -34.81 -11.74
C SER A 258 14.25 -35.55 -10.42
N SER A 259 14.37 -36.86 -10.44
CA SER A 259 14.31 -37.73 -9.22
C SER A 259 15.59 -37.61 -8.41
#